data_22cb6819da5b61aa06eaf0faca159641
#
_entry.id   22cb6819da5b61aa06eaf0faca159641
#
_cell.length_a   1.000
_cell.length_b   1.000
_cell.length_c   1.000
_cell.angle_alpha   90.00
_cell.angle_beta   90.00
_cell.angle_gamma   90.00
#
_symmetry.space_group_name_H-M   'P 1'
#
loop_
_entity.id
_entity.type
_entity.pdbx_description
1 polymer ?
#
loop_
_entity_poly.entity_id
_entity_poly.type
_entity_poly.pdbx_seq_one_letter_code
_entity_poly.pdbx_strand_id
1 'polypeptide(L)'
;MQLQLRNTDGGVVGQVKVSDALLGVPFNPSLVHQAMVMYQLNRMQGTHSTKTRAEVSGGGAKPWRQKHTGRARAGSNRSPIWRHGGVTFGPKPRSHRRDMPKRMRLKAFLCTLSQKVRENKLIVLEDIHGLEGKTKNLVRVLEALNIKGSTLIVTEVPDGEIISSARNVPKVWTLPINLLNAGELLKRNHVVITLKALSKAEQVWGSKEELEISTVAVIKTKAKAEPKTKAKAEPKAKAKAEPKAKAKAEPKAEAKAEPKAKAKAVPKAKAKAVPKAKAKAEPKAKPQTRGPRSVG
;
A
#
# COMPACT_ATOMS: atom_id res chain seq x y z
N MET A 1 18.28 10.88 20.10
CA MET A 1 16.89 10.83 20.64
C MET A 1 16.58 9.48 21.28
N GLN A 2 15.72 9.44 22.35
CA GLN A 2 15.32 8.18 22.99
C GLN A 2 13.87 7.86 22.62
N LEU A 3 13.61 6.64 22.18
CA LEU A 3 12.28 6.13 21.84
C LEU A 3 11.90 4.97 22.74
N GLN A 4 10.62 4.88 23.11
CA GLN A 4 10.10 3.75 23.88
C GLN A 4 9.99 2.51 23.01
N LEU A 5 10.60 1.42 23.44
CA LEU A 5 10.45 0.08 22.87
C LEU A 5 9.23 -0.59 23.52
N ARG A 6 8.29 -1.04 22.70
CA ARG A 6 7.07 -1.71 23.15
C ARG A 6 7.02 -3.16 22.69
N ASN A 7 6.29 -3.97 23.45
CA ASN A 7 5.93 -5.33 23.04
C ASN A 7 4.59 -5.35 22.29
N THR A 8 4.24 -6.46 21.71
CA THR A 8 2.94 -6.71 21.05
C THR A 8 1.74 -6.47 21.95
N ASP A 9 1.88 -6.65 23.26
CA ASP A 9 0.84 -6.39 24.26
C ASP A 9 0.74 -4.92 24.70
N GLY A 10 1.52 -4.03 24.09
CA GLY A 10 1.53 -2.60 24.40
C GLY A 10 2.39 -2.20 25.62
N GLY A 11 2.98 -3.17 26.33
CA GLY A 11 3.89 -2.92 27.45
C GLY A 11 5.21 -2.29 26.99
N VAL A 12 5.77 -1.39 27.79
CA VAL A 12 7.10 -0.81 27.56
C VAL A 12 8.17 -1.78 28.07
N VAL A 13 9.01 -2.26 27.16
CA VAL A 13 10.11 -3.19 27.46
C VAL A 13 11.40 -2.45 27.75
N GLY A 14 11.64 -1.34 27.07
CA GLY A 14 12.88 -0.61 27.19
C GLY A 14 12.87 0.72 26.45
N GLN A 15 14.05 1.29 26.26
CA GLN A 15 14.28 2.48 25.46
C GLN A 15 15.38 2.20 24.43
N VAL A 16 15.21 2.75 23.24
CA VAL A 16 16.18 2.67 22.15
C VAL A 16 16.72 4.07 21.90
N LYS A 17 18.04 4.21 21.94
CA LYS A 17 18.71 5.44 21.58
C LYS A 17 19.00 5.45 20.09
N VAL A 18 18.48 6.43 19.38
CA VAL A 18 18.60 6.58 17.93
C VAL A 18 19.35 7.88 17.63
N SER A 19 20.15 7.89 16.57
CA SER A 19 20.94 9.06 16.17
C SER A 19 20.05 10.26 15.83
N ASP A 20 20.46 11.44 16.24
CA ASP A 20 19.77 12.70 15.92
C ASP A 20 19.85 13.04 14.42
N ALA A 21 20.81 12.47 13.69
CA ALA A 21 20.90 12.57 12.25
C ALA A 21 19.67 11.96 11.55
N LEU A 22 19.06 10.92 12.11
CA LEU A 22 17.87 10.26 11.57
C LEU A 22 16.57 10.93 12.02
N LEU A 23 16.45 11.30 13.29
CA LEU A 23 15.19 11.73 13.91
C LEU A 23 15.17 13.17 14.41
N GLY A 24 16.31 13.87 14.40
CA GLY A 24 16.46 15.23 14.89
C GLY A 24 16.25 16.35 13.86
N VAL A 25 15.98 16.02 12.60
CA VAL A 25 15.95 16.99 11.49
C VAL A 25 14.79 17.98 11.64
N PRO A 26 15.04 19.31 11.48
CA PRO A 26 13.97 20.31 11.51
C PRO A 26 13.00 20.12 10.33
N PHE A 27 11.71 20.35 10.58
CA PHE A 27 10.68 20.19 9.55
C PHE A 27 10.73 21.35 8.54
N ASN A 28 10.83 21.00 7.26
CA ASN A 28 10.79 21.95 6.15
C ASN A 28 9.56 21.66 5.26
N PRO A 29 8.46 22.42 5.40
CA PRO A 29 7.22 22.16 4.68
C PRO A 29 7.36 22.29 3.16
N SER A 30 8.14 23.25 2.66
CA SER A 30 8.32 23.46 1.22
C SER A 30 8.99 22.27 0.55
N LEU A 31 10.05 21.73 1.17
CA LEU A 31 10.77 20.56 0.66
C LEU A 31 9.90 19.29 0.69
N VAL A 32 9.15 19.11 1.76
CA VAL A 32 8.24 17.97 1.93
C VAL A 32 7.09 18.04 0.93
N HIS A 33 6.52 19.21 0.71
CA HIS A 33 5.49 19.44 -0.31
C HIS A 33 6.01 19.13 -1.72
N GLN A 34 7.20 19.61 -2.07
CA GLN A 34 7.81 19.34 -3.37
C GLN A 34 8.03 17.82 -3.59
N ALA A 35 8.49 17.10 -2.57
CA ALA A 35 8.63 15.65 -2.62
C ALA A 35 7.27 14.95 -2.79
N MET A 36 6.22 15.41 -2.09
CA MET A 36 4.88 14.84 -2.21
C MET A 36 4.30 15.05 -3.61
N VAL A 37 4.44 16.24 -4.18
CA VAL A 37 4.02 16.53 -5.56
C VAL A 37 4.75 15.63 -6.55
N MET A 38 6.07 15.43 -6.39
CA MET A 38 6.84 14.51 -7.22
C MET A 38 6.30 13.08 -7.14
N TYR A 39 6.03 12.54 -5.95
CA TYR A 39 5.48 11.19 -5.79
C TYR A 39 4.09 11.05 -6.42
N GLN A 40 3.24 12.07 -6.30
CA GLN A 40 1.91 12.06 -6.91
C GLN A 40 1.98 12.08 -8.44
N LEU A 41 2.80 12.97 -9.01
CA LEU A 41 2.99 13.05 -10.47
C LEU A 41 3.57 11.76 -11.05
N ASN A 42 4.55 11.14 -10.37
CA ASN A 42 5.15 9.89 -10.83
C ASN A 42 4.21 8.68 -10.78
N ARG A 43 3.08 8.78 -10.09
CA ARG A 43 2.01 7.76 -10.11
C ARG A 43 1.05 7.93 -11.31
N MET A 44 1.03 9.11 -11.94
CA MET A 44 0.16 9.39 -13.07
C MET A 44 0.74 8.76 -14.34
N GLN A 45 0.00 7.85 -14.96
CA GLN A 45 0.43 7.18 -16.18
C GLN A 45 0.32 8.07 -17.43
N GLY A 46 -0.65 9.00 -17.46
CA GLY A 46 -0.82 9.96 -18.52
C GLY A 46 -1.27 9.38 -19.87
N THR A 47 -2.07 8.33 -19.84
CA THR A 47 -2.52 7.59 -21.04
C THR A 47 -3.74 8.18 -21.74
N HIS A 48 -4.29 9.29 -21.24
CA HIS A 48 -5.43 9.96 -21.86
C HIS A 48 -5.08 10.45 -23.26
N SER A 49 -5.95 10.16 -24.22
CA SER A 49 -5.76 10.54 -25.61
C SER A 49 -7.08 10.89 -26.28
N THR A 50 -7.04 11.89 -27.17
CA THR A 50 -8.14 12.23 -28.04
C THR A 50 -7.67 12.23 -29.49
N LYS A 51 -8.59 11.93 -30.42
CA LYS A 51 -8.28 11.93 -31.84
C LYS A 51 -8.47 13.34 -32.42
N THR A 52 -7.41 13.85 -33.05
CA THR A 52 -7.49 15.06 -33.87
C THR A 52 -8.19 14.77 -35.21
N ARG A 53 -8.54 15.79 -35.96
CA ARG A 53 -9.20 15.63 -37.28
C ARG A 53 -8.41 14.76 -38.26
N ALA A 54 -7.09 14.68 -38.10
CA ALA A 54 -6.26 13.84 -38.94
C ALA A 54 -6.36 12.35 -38.53
N GLU A 55 -6.57 12.06 -37.27
CA GLU A 55 -6.60 10.70 -36.70
C GLU A 55 -7.99 10.06 -36.72
N VAL A 56 -9.05 10.87 -36.90
CA VAL A 56 -10.43 10.34 -37.00
C VAL A 56 -10.59 9.65 -38.34
N SER A 57 -11.22 8.48 -38.35
CA SER A 57 -11.54 7.72 -39.58
C SER A 57 -12.57 8.48 -40.43
N GLY A 58 -12.49 8.32 -41.76
CA GLY A 58 -13.40 8.95 -42.72
C GLY A 58 -12.81 10.23 -43.35
N GLY A 59 -13.61 11.05 -44.00
CA GLY A 59 -13.20 12.24 -44.73
C GLY A 59 -12.59 11.90 -46.09
N GLY A 60 -11.78 12.62 -46.67
CA GLY A 60 -11.19 12.40 -48.01
C GLY A 60 -11.96 13.15 -49.09
N ALA A 61 -13.23 12.89 -49.28
CA ALA A 61 -14.07 13.66 -50.21
C ALA A 61 -14.55 14.98 -49.59
N LYS A 62 -14.51 16.05 -50.35
CA LYS A 62 -15.09 17.34 -49.95
C LYS A 62 -16.63 17.18 -49.88
N PRO A 63 -17.30 17.56 -48.79
CA PRO A 63 -18.76 17.35 -48.63
C PRO A 63 -19.62 17.97 -49.73
N TRP A 64 -19.25 19.16 -50.26
CA TRP A 64 -19.91 19.85 -51.37
C TRP A 64 -18.93 20.80 -52.03
N ARG A 65 -19.33 21.27 -53.23
CA ARG A 65 -18.56 22.24 -54.02
C ARG A 65 -18.38 23.58 -53.26
N GLN A 66 -17.37 24.34 -53.65
CA GLN A 66 -16.94 25.56 -52.94
C GLN A 66 -17.94 26.71 -52.95
N LYS A 67 -18.72 26.84 -54.07
CA LYS A 67 -19.70 27.91 -54.29
C LYS A 67 -21.02 27.31 -54.83
N HIS A 68 -22.09 28.12 -54.87
CA HIS A 68 -23.39 27.78 -55.41
C HIS A 68 -24.15 26.65 -54.69
N THR A 69 -24.02 26.53 -53.35
CA THR A 69 -24.77 25.55 -52.55
C THR A 69 -25.63 26.18 -51.47
N GLY A 70 -25.52 27.51 -51.25
CA GLY A 70 -26.20 28.20 -50.14
C GLY A 70 -25.74 27.76 -48.72
N ARG A 71 -24.79 26.84 -48.62
CA ARG A 71 -24.27 26.29 -47.34
C ARG A 71 -22.93 26.91 -47.00
N ALA A 72 -22.59 26.89 -45.72
CA ALA A 72 -21.25 27.26 -45.25
C ALA A 72 -20.18 26.38 -45.92
N ARG A 73 -19.02 26.95 -46.24
CA ARG A 73 -17.93 26.21 -46.87
C ARG A 73 -17.40 25.13 -45.93
N ALA A 74 -17.26 23.91 -46.40
CA ALA A 74 -16.72 22.78 -45.64
C ALA A 74 -15.67 22.03 -46.46
N GLY A 75 -14.52 21.79 -45.87
CA GLY A 75 -13.41 21.02 -46.49
C GLY A 75 -13.45 19.55 -46.13
N SER A 76 -13.93 19.21 -44.95
CA SER A 76 -14.00 17.81 -44.45
C SER A 76 -15.12 17.68 -43.41
N ASN A 77 -15.76 16.53 -43.36
CA ASN A 77 -16.73 16.14 -42.33
C ASN A 77 -16.06 15.76 -40.99
N ARG A 78 -14.72 15.61 -40.96
CA ARG A 78 -13.94 15.37 -39.75
C ARG A 78 -13.56 16.65 -38.98
N SER A 79 -14.01 17.81 -39.46
CA SER A 79 -13.76 19.10 -38.79
C SER A 79 -14.34 19.09 -37.36
N PRO A 80 -13.70 19.76 -36.39
CA PRO A 80 -14.17 19.80 -34.99
C PRO A 80 -15.59 20.37 -34.82
N ILE A 81 -16.08 21.18 -35.77
CA ILE A 81 -17.45 21.72 -35.78
C ILE A 81 -18.52 20.70 -36.21
N TRP A 82 -18.11 19.55 -36.71
CA TRP A 82 -19.00 18.49 -37.12
C TRP A 82 -19.19 17.46 -36.01
N ARG A 83 -20.38 16.87 -35.92
CA ARG A 83 -20.61 15.71 -35.07
C ARG A 83 -19.66 14.59 -35.49
N HIS A 84 -19.05 13.90 -34.50
CA HIS A 84 -18.03 12.88 -34.71
C HIS A 84 -16.74 13.37 -35.39
N GLY A 85 -16.53 14.68 -35.48
CA GLY A 85 -15.25 15.28 -35.90
C GLY A 85 -14.18 15.14 -34.86
N GLY A 86 -12.94 15.50 -35.23
CA GLY A 86 -11.80 15.45 -34.32
C GLY A 86 -11.83 16.58 -33.29
N VAL A 87 -11.16 16.35 -32.16
CA VAL A 87 -10.98 17.38 -31.13
C VAL A 87 -9.78 18.27 -31.50
N THR A 88 -9.91 19.59 -31.34
CA THR A 88 -8.85 20.54 -31.74
C THR A 88 -7.68 20.51 -30.75
N PHE A 89 -7.94 20.74 -29.47
CA PHE A 89 -6.93 20.81 -28.39
C PHE A 89 -7.23 19.81 -27.29
N GLY A 90 -7.40 18.56 -27.66
CA GLY A 90 -7.67 17.51 -26.70
C GLY A 90 -6.41 17.02 -25.99
N PRO A 91 -6.55 16.29 -24.89
CA PRO A 91 -5.43 15.71 -24.19
C PRO A 91 -4.69 14.69 -25.08
N LYS A 92 -3.38 14.71 -25.01
CA LYS A 92 -2.49 13.73 -25.66
C LYS A 92 -1.70 12.99 -24.59
N PRO A 93 -1.30 11.74 -24.83
CA PRO A 93 -0.45 10.99 -23.90
C PRO A 93 0.83 11.76 -23.61
N ARG A 94 1.13 11.93 -22.33
CA ARG A 94 2.36 12.59 -21.90
C ARG A 94 2.90 11.97 -20.62
N SER A 95 4.18 12.00 -20.44
CA SER A 95 4.80 11.63 -19.16
C SER A 95 4.63 12.75 -18.14
N HIS A 96 4.16 12.39 -16.95
CA HIS A 96 4.09 13.29 -15.79
C HIS A 96 5.30 13.15 -14.88
N ARG A 97 6.25 12.28 -15.23
CA ARG A 97 7.41 11.97 -14.40
C ARG A 97 8.22 13.24 -14.14
N ARG A 98 8.53 13.44 -12.86
CA ARG A 98 9.44 14.50 -12.38
C ARG A 98 10.54 13.87 -11.53
N ASP A 99 11.74 14.34 -11.71
CA ASP A 99 12.89 13.92 -10.92
C ASP A 99 13.21 14.97 -9.85
N MET A 100 13.78 14.47 -8.76
CA MET A 100 14.23 15.28 -7.64
C MET A 100 15.59 14.74 -7.18
N PRO A 101 16.58 15.60 -6.87
CA PRO A 101 17.90 15.17 -6.40
C PRO A 101 17.81 14.22 -5.21
N LYS A 102 18.64 13.17 -5.18
CA LYS A 102 18.62 12.15 -4.13
C LYS A 102 18.75 12.75 -2.73
N ARG A 103 19.64 13.74 -2.54
CA ARG A 103 19.83 14.43 -1.25
C ARG A 103 18.56 15.16 -0.78
N MET A 104 17.83 15.82 -1.69
CA MET A 104 16.57 16.49 -1.35
C MET A 104 15.49 15.49 -0.96
N ARG A 105 15.37 14.37 -1.68
CA ARG A 105 14.42 13.29 -1.34
C ARG A 105 14.71 12.70 0.04
N LEU A 106 15.99 12.43 0.33
CA LEU A 106 16.42 11.91 1.62
C LEU A 106 16.09 12.92 2.73
N LYS A 107 16.44 14.19 2.56
CA LYS A 107 16.15 15.24 3.55
C LYS A 107 14.63 15.39 3.78
N ALA A 108 13.81 15.34 2.74
CA ALA A 108 12.35 15.36 2.88
C ALA A 108 11.83 14.15 3.68
N PHE A 109 12.39 12.96 3.45
CA PHE A 109 12.06 11.76 4.20
C PHE A 109 12.44 11.88 5.68
N LEU A 110 13.67 12.31 5.99
CA LEU A 110 14.13 12.53 7.37
C LEU A 110 13.29 13.60 8.11
N CYS A 111 12.94 14.69 7.42
CA CYS A 111 12.03 15.70 7.97
C CYS A 111 10.67 15.12 8.37
N THR A 112 10.07 14.27 7.52
CA THR A 112 8.76 13.65 7.80
C THR A 112 8.84 12.62 8.91
N LEU A 113 9.90 11.83 8.96
CA LEU A 113 10.12 10.84 10.00
C LEU A 113 10.33 11.52 11.37
N SER A 114 11.19 12.56 11.43
CA SER A 114 11.41 13.37 12.62
C SER A 114 10.11 14.03 13.13
N GLN A 115 9.26 14.47 12.22
CA GLN A 115 7.96 15.06 12.57
C GLN A 115 7.03 14.01 13.21
N LYS A 116 7.01 12.76 12.70
CA LYS A 116 6.23 11.67 13.31
C LYS A 116 6.67 11.37 14.73
N VAL A 117 7.96 11.46 15.02
CA VAL A 117 8.49 11.31 16.39
C VAL A 117 8.01 12.45 17.29
N ARG A 118 8.13 13.72 16.85
CA ARG A 118 7.67 14.89 17.61
C ARG A 118 6.18 14.86 17.93
N GLU A 119 5.38 14.29 17.02
CA GLU A 119 3.93 14.11 17.20
C GLU A 119 3.57 12.86 18.01
N ASN A 120 4.53 12.09 18.52
CA ASN A 120 4.35 10.83 19.22
C ASN A 120 3.54 9.79 18.41
N LYS A 121 3.67 9.84 17.08
CA LYS A 121 2.98 8.96 16.14
C LYS A 121 3.87 7.82 15.63
N LEU A 122 5.13 7.75 16.07
CA LEU A 122 6.06 6.68 15.77
C LEU A 122 6.14 5.76 16.99
N ILE A 123 5.86 4.48 16.77
CA ILE A 123 5.90 3.42 17.79
C ILE A 123 6.95 2.40 17.36
N VAL A 124 7.88 2.08 18.25
CA VAL A 124 8.89 1.05 18.02
C VAL A 124 8.45 -0.23 18.72
N LEU A 125 8.36 -1.32 17.95
CA LEU A 125 8.09 -2.67 18.46
C LEU A 125 9.37 -3.50 18.47
N GLU A 126 9.51 -4.34 19.47
CA GLU A 126 10.62 -5.29 19.54
C GLU A 126 10.60 -6.24 18.34
N ASP A 127 9.49 -6.95 18.18
CA ASP A 127 9.21 -7.77 16.99
C ASP A 127 7.71 -8.00 16.86
N ILE A 128 7.27 -8.48 15.70
CA ILE A 128 5.87 -8.81 15.44
C ILE A 128 5.79 -10.32 15.18
N HIS A 129 5.71 -11.12 16.25
CA HIS A 129 5.57 -12.56 16.17
C HIS A 129 4.15 -13.04 16.48
N GLY A 130 3.84 -14.28 16.12
CA GLY A 130 2.60 -14.95 16.48
C GLY A 130 1.35 -14.49 15.74
N LEU A 131 1.51 -13.80 14.61
CA LEU A 131 0.36 -13.38 13.80
C LEU A 131 -0.27 -14.55 13.05
N GLU A 132 0.49 -15.62 12.74
CA GLU A 132 0.03 -16.79 11.97
C GLU A 132 -0.75 -16.43 10.70
N GLY A 133 -0.51 -15.26 10.12
CA GLY A 133 -1.25 -14.72 9.00
C GLY A 133 -2.71 -14.34 9.28
N LYS A 134 -3.15 -14.36 10.56
CA LYS A 134 -4.53 -14.08 10.97
C LYS A 134 -4.76 -12.59 11.23
N THR A 135 -5.78 -12.01 10.61
CA THR A 135 -6.18 -10.61 10.79
C THR A 135 -6.56 -10.29 12.24
N LYS A 136 -7.22 -11.24 12.94
CA LYS A 136 -7.65 -11.08 14.32
C LYS A 136 -6.49 -10.78 15.28
N ASN A 137 -5.35 -11.46 15.08
CA ASN A 137 -4.17 -11.26 15.93
C ASN A 137 -3.56 -9.88 15.71
N LEU A 138 -3.47 -9.42 14.44
CA LEU A 138 -2.99 -8.07 14.15
C LEU A 138 -3.89 -6.98 14.73
N VAL A 139 -5.21 -7.15 14.64
CA VAL A 139 -6.17 -6.17 15.22
C VAL A 139 -5.97 -6.08 16.74
N ARG A 140 -5.80 -7.20 17.44
CA ARG A 140 -5.49 -7.20 18.88
C ARG A 140 -4.22 -6.42 19.21
N VAL A 141 -3.15 -6.62 18.42
CA VAL A 141 -1.89 -5.86 18.60
C VAL A 141 -2.13 -4.36 18.41
N LEU A 142 -2.87 -3.95 17.39
CA LEU A 142 -3.16 -2.53 17.14
C LEU A 142 -4.04 -1.92 18.23
N GLU A 143 -4.99 -2.67 18.78
CA GLU A 143 -5.82 -2.27 19.93
C GLU A 143 -4.99 -2.15 21.20
N ALA A 144 -4.10 -3.11 21.49
CA ALA A 144 -3.19 -3.07 22.64
C ALA A 144 -2.24 -1.86 22.60
N LEU A 145 -1.82 -1.46 21.40
CA LEU A 145 -1.01 -0.26 21.19
C LEU A 145 -1.83 1.05 21.21
N ASN A 146 -3.15 0.99 21.38
CA ASN A 146 -4.08 2.14 21.33
C ASN A 146 -4.00 2.95 20.03
N ILE A 147 -3.74 2.30 18.90
CA ILE A 147 -3.60 2.96 17.61
C ILE A 147 -4.98 3.15 16.97
N LYS A 148 -5.38 4.40 16.80
CA LYS A 148 -6.63 4.77 16.12
C LYS A 148 -6.32 5.46 14.80
N GLY A 149 -6.83 4.92 13.68
CA GLY A 149 -6.68 5.55 12.37
C GLY A 149 -5.79 4.79 11.38
N SER A 150 -5.20 5.53 10.44
CA SER A 150 -4.36 4.93 9.41
C SER A 150 -2.96 4.61 9.94
N THR A 151 -2.52 3.38 9.73
CA THR A 151 -1.27 2.86 10.28
C THR A 151 -0.37 2.31 9.18
N LEU A 152 0.92 2.59 9.27
CA LEU A 152 1.96 2.01 8.46
C LEU A 152 2.82 1.08 9.32
N ILE A 153 2.89 -0.18 8.97
CA ILE A 153 3.79 -1.15 9.61
C ILE A 153 5.05 -1.27 8.74
N VAL A 154 6.19 -1.03 9.36
CA VAL A 154 7.49 -1.05 8.69
C VAL A 154 8.30 -2.21 9.22
N THR A 155 8.68 -3.12 8.32
CA THR A 155 9.49 -4.30 8.60
C THR A 155 10.86 -4.19 7.95
N GLU A 156 11.81 -4.97 8.38
CA GLU A 156 13.14 -5.00 7.76
C GLU A 156 13.10 -5.59 6.35
N VAL A 157 12.43 -6.74 6.21
CA VAL A 157 12.23 -7.50 4.97
C VAL A 157 10.73 -7.73 4.81
N PRO A 158 10.21 -7.91 3.59
CA PRO A 158 8.82 -8.30 3.40
C PRO A 158 8.53 -9.63 4.12
N ASP A 159 7.59 -9.60 5.07
CA ASP A 159 7.15 -10.77 5.81
C ASP A 159 5.76 -11.19 5.35
N GLY A 160 5.64 -12.42 4.86
CA GLY A 160 4.40 -12.98 4.32
C GLY A 160 3.28 -13.08 5.36
N GLU A 161 3.60 -13.36 6.62
CA GLU A 161 2.62 -13.47 7.70
C GLU A 161 2.04 -12.10 8.07
N ILE A 162 2.91 -11.08 8.17
CA ILE A 162 2.49 -9.71 8.46
C ILE A 162 1.66 -9.15 7.30
N ILE A 163 2.09 -9.40 6.05
CA ILE A 163 1.37 -8.92 4.86
C ILE A 163 -0.01 -9.56 4.75
N SER A 164 -0.12 -10.89 4.96
CA SER A 164 -1.41 -11.59 4.88
C SER A 164 -2.37 -11.16 5.98
N SER A 165 -1.87 -10.96 7.21
CA SER A 165 -2.67 -10.47 8.34
C SER A 165 -3.14 -9.03 8.16
N ALA A 166 -2.32 -8.15 7.54
CA ALA A 166 -2.63 -6.73 7.35
C ALA A 166 -3.50 -6.44 6.12
N ARG A 167 -3.41 -7.27 5.08
CA ARG A 167 -4.04 -7.01 3.77
C ARG A 167 -5.54 -6.74 3.84
N ASN A 168 -6.26 -7.43 4.72
CA ASN A 168 -7.71 -7.31 4.86
C ASN A 168 -8.15 -6.25 5.89
N VAL A 169 -7.22 -5.69 6.67
CA VAL A 169 -7.55 -4.68 7.68
C VAL A 169 -7.61 -3.30 7.04
N PRO A 170 -8.73 -2.57 7.14
CA PRO A 170 -8.85 -1.25 6.54
C PRO A 170 -7.86 -0.27 7.17
N LYS A 171 -7.31 0.64 6.35
CA LYS A 171 -6.37 1.70 6.77
C LYS A 171 -5.02 1.22 7.32
N VAL A 172 -4.71 -0.08 7.24
CA VAL A 172 -3.39 -0.63 7.60
C VAL A 172 -2.60 -0.92 6.33
N TRP A 173 -1.31 -0.59 6.35
CA TRP A 173 -0.38 -0.80 5.25
C TRP A 173 0.93 -1.36 5.76
N THR A 174 1.55 -2.25 5.01
CA THR A 174 2.85 -2.83 5.34
C THR A 174 3.86 -2.45 4.27
N LEU A 175 5.05 -2.07 4.68
CA LEU A 175 6.16 -1.77 3.77
C LEU A 175 7.48 -2.21 4.39
N PRO A 176 8.41 -2.77 3.61
CA PRO A 176 9.77 -2.95 4.05
C PRO A 176 10.49 -1.60 4.09
N ILE A 177 11.48 -1.48 4.99
CA ILE A 177 12.22 -0.24 5.22
C ILE A 177 12.83 0.34 3.93
N ASN A 178 13.30 -0.51 3.02
CA ASN A 178 13.94 -0.09 1.77
C ASN A 178 12.99 0.67 0.82
N LEU A 179 11.68 0.45 0.92
CA LEU A 179 10.66 1.11 0.11
C LEU A 179 10.00 2.31 0.82
N LEU A 180 10.43 2.59 2.04
CA LEU A 180 9.86 3.68 2.82
C LEU A 180 10.21 5.04 2.19
N ASN A 181 9.21 5.91 2.10
CA ASN A 181 9.37 7.24 1.51
C ASN A 181 8.49 8.28 2.24
N ALA A 182 8.79 9.56 2.03
CA ALA A 182 8.06 10.66 2.65
C ALA A 182 6.55 10.65 2.31
N GLY A 183 6.18 10.23 1.11
CA GLY A 183 4.78 10.18 0.67
C GLY A 183 3.95 9.17 1.45
N GLU A 184 4.50 8.00 1.76
CA GLU A 184 3.78 6.98 2.54
C GLU A 184 3.71 7.37 4.03
N LEU A 185 4.77 8.00 4.58
CA LEU A 185 4.75 8.53 5.95
C LEU A 185 3.68 9.61 6.15
N LEU A 186 3.52 10.52 5.18
CA LEU A 186 2.51 11.58 5.25
C LEU A 186 1.07 11.05 5.15
N LYS A 187 0.84 10.02 4.35
CA LYS A 187 -0.49 9.44 4.15
C LYS A 187 -1.03 8.73 5.38
N ARG A 188 -0.15 8.30 6.29
CA ARG A 188 -0.53 7.52 7.47
C ARG A 188 -0.37 8.34 8.74
N ASN A 189 -1.32 8.17 9.66
CA ASN A 189 -1.25 8.86 10.94
C ASN A 189 -0.18 8.26 11.83
N HIS A 190 -0.20 6.95 12.03
CA HIS A 190 0.73 6.23 12.88
C HIS A 190 1.71 5.41 12.08
N VAL A 191 2.92 5.29 12.59
CA VAL A 191 3.98 4.46 12.02
C VAL A 191 4.44 3.50 13.11
N VAL A 192 4.35 2.21 12.81
CA VAL A 192 4.84 1.13 13.66
C VAL A 192 6.08 0.56 12.99
N ILE A 193 7.20 0.62 13.67
CA ILE A 193 8.49 0.16 13.14
C ILE A 193 9.02 -0.98 14.02
N THR A 194 9.49 -2.06 13.43
CA THR A 194 10.18 -3.11 14.17
C THR A 194 11.60 -2.68 14.51
N LEU A 195 12.14 -3.18 15.63
CA LEU A 195 13.51 -2.87 16.07
C LEU A 195 14.54 -3.19 14.96
N LYS A 196 14.40 -4.33 14.30
CA LYS A 196 15.24 -4.75 13.17
C LYS A 196 15.16 -3.76 12.00
N ALA A 197 13.97 -3.26 11.67
CA ALA A 197 13.79 -2.25 10.62
C ALA A 197 14.42 -0.91 11.03
N LEU A 198 14.32 -0.52 12.29
CA LEU A 198 14.93 0.70 12.80
C LEU A 198 16.46 0.63 12.75
N SER A 199 17.07 -0.50 13.15
CA SER A 199 18.52 -0.73 13.04
C SER A 199 18.98 -0.60 11.59
N LYS A 200 18.24 -1.18 10.65
CA LYS A 200 18.54 -1.06 9.22
C LYS A 200 18.36 0.37 8.69
N ALA A 201 17.36 1.11 9.19
CA ALA A 201 17.19 2.51 8.85
C ALA A 201 18.40 3.36 9.27
N GLU A 202 18.95 3.08 10.43
CA GLU A 202 20.12 3.78 10.96
C GLU A 202 21.38 3.46 10.17
N GLN A 203 21.58 2.21 9.77
CA GLN A 203 22.69 1.81 8.90
C GLN A 203 22.64 2.48 7.52
N VAL A 204 21.43 2.67 6.96
CA VAL A 204 21.26 3.21 5.60
C VAL A 204 21.26 4.73 5.58
N TRP A 205 20.66 5.38 6.58
CA TRP A 205 20.38 6.83 6.58
C TRP A 205 20.92 7.59 7.77
N GLY A 206 21.30 6.89 8.86
CA GLY A 206 21.87 7.47 10.07
C GLY A 206 23.37 7.65 10.00
N SER A 207 23.94 8.09 11.09
CA SER A 207 25.36 7.95 11.38
C SER A 207 25.65 6.47 11.68
N LYS A 208 26.79 5.95 11.26
CA LYS A 208 27.18 4.54 11.37
C LYS A 208 27.38 4.04 12.82
N GLU A 209 26.75 4.68 13.79
CA GLU A 209 26.76 4.28 15.19
C GLU A 209 25.75 3.15 15.41
N GLU A 210 26.13 2.14 16.18
CA GLU A 210 25.25 1.03 16.53
C GLU A 210 24.15 1.51 17.50
N LEU A 211 22.95 0.93 17.38
CA LEU A 211 21.83 1.24 18.27
C LEU A 211 22.15 0.76 19.71
N GLU A 212 22.21 1.67 20.66
CA GLU A 212 22.27 1.33 22.07
C GLU A 212 20.86 1.03 22.58
N ILE A 213 20.62 -0.23 22.98
CA ILE A 213 19.37 -0.69 23.61
C ILE A 213 19.56 -0.69 25.11
N SER A 214 18.90 0.22 25.81
CA SER A 214 18.83 0.19 27.27
C SER A 214 17.56 -0.56 27.67
N THR A 215 17.69 -1.78 28.14
CA THR A 215 16.59 -2.50 28.79
C THR A 215 16.28 -1.83 30.12
N VAL A 216 15.10 -1.25 30.25
CA VAL A 216 14.61 -0.79 31.54
C VAL A 216 14.26 -2.03 32.34
N ALA A 217 15.05 -2.30 33.40
CA ALA A 217 14.66 -3.28 34.40
C ALA A 217 13.26 -2.94 34.87
N VAL A 218 12.31 -3.83 34.63
CA VAL A 218 10.93 -3.69 35.10
C VAL A 218 11.00 -3.67 36.63
N ILE A 219 10.96 -2.48 37.20
CA ILE A 219 10.73 -2.31 38.62
C ILE A 219 9.30 -2.80 38.85
N LYS A 220 9.19 -4.11 39.20
CA LYS A 220 7.97 -4.65 39.79
C LYS A 220 7.77 -3.89 41.10
N THR A 221 6.94 -2.86 41.07
CA THR A 221 6.34 -2.29 42.29
C THR A 221 5.53 -3.40 42.93
N LYS A 222 6.12 -4.11 43.87
CA LYS A 222 5.42 -4.93 44.82
C LYS A 222 4.44 -3.99 45.53
N ALA A 223 3.18 -4.07 45.17
CA ALA A 223 2.12 -3.50 45.97
C ALA A 223 2.23 -4.17 47.35
N LYS A 224 2.56 -3.34 48.35
CA LYS A 224 2.62 -3.67 49.74
C LYS A 224 1.21 -4.02 50.18
N ALA A 225 0.94 -5.32 50.29
CA ALA A 225 -0.28 -5.81 50.91
C ALA A 225 -0.16 -5.59 52.42
N GLU A 226 -1.02 -4.76 52.98
CA GLU A 226 -1.24 -4.58 54.42
C GLU A 226 -1.81 -5.87 55.01
N PRO A 227 -1.43 -6.24 56.26
CA PRO A 227 -1.90 -7.47 56.90
C PRO A 227 -3.29 -7.29 57.43
N LYS A 228 -4.27 -8.02 56.90
CA LYS A 228 -5.60 -8.16 57.55
C LYS A 228 -5.50 -9.12 58.75
N THR A 229 -5.80 -8.59 59.88
CA THR A 229 -6.04 -9.20 61.19
C THR A 229 -6.96 -10.42 61.12
N LYS A 230 -6.58 -11.43 61.87
CA LYS A 230 -7.30 -12.66 62.18
C LYS A 230 -8.59 -12.36 62.96
N ALA A 231 -9.74 -12.90 62.51
CA ALA A 231 -10.86 -13.16 63.37
C ALA A 231 -11.28 -14.64 63.21
N LYS A 232 -11.18 -15.35 64.37
CA LYS A 232 -11.65 -16.72 64.59
C LYS A 232 -13.19 -16.80 64.59
N ALA A 233 -13.75 -17.85 63.98
CA ALA A 233 -14.83 -18.67 64.60
C ALA A 233 -15.21 -19.82 63.66
N GLU A 234 -15.06 -21.03 64.17
CA GLU A 234 -15.71 -22.30 63.77
C GLU A 234 -17.12 -22.39 64.47
N PRO A 235 -17.85 -23.58 64.34
CA PRO A 235 -18.28 -24.37 63.19
C PRO A 235 -19.80 -24.77 63.27
N LYS A 236 -20.21 -25.77 62.41
CA LYS A 236 -21.46 -26.60 62.42
C LYS A 236 -22.60 -26.03 61.55
N ALA A 237 -23.29 -26.82 60.72
CA ALA A 237 -23.76 -28.19 60.88
C ALA A 237 -24.20 -28.79 59.55
N LYS A 238 -24.29 -30.11 59.54
CA LYS A 238 -24.75 -31.07 58.53
C LYS A 238 -26.22 -30.94 58.13
N ALA A 239 -26.55 -31.30 56.86
CA ALA A 239 -27.67 -32.15 56.44
C ALA A 239 -27.58 -32.29 54.91
N LYS A 240 -27.29 -33.43 54.35
CA LYS A 240 -28.01 -34.61 53.88
C LYS A 240 -29.34 -34.27 53.18
N ALA A 241 -29.40 -34.54 51.85
CA ALA A 241 -30.32 -35.47 51.23
C ALA A 241 -30.25 -35.39 49.69
N GLU A 242 -29.82 -36.44 49.06
CA GLU A 242 -30.36 -36.93 47.77
C GLU A 242 -31.72 -37.62 48.07
N PRO A 243 -32.60 -37.96 47.09
CA PRO A 243 -32.33 -38.60 45.83
C PRO A 243 -33.35 -38.39 44.66
N LYS A 244 -32.94 -38.82 43.43
CA LYS A 244 -33.69 -39.55 42.40
C LYS A 244 -35.00 -38.99 41.80
N ALA A 245 -35.02 -38.99 40.45
CA ALA A 245 -35.87 -39.74 39.52
C ALA A 245 -35.59 -39.28 38.10
N LYS A 246 -35.09 -40.11 37.17
CA LYS A 246 -35.73 -41.06 36.25
C LYS A 246 -36.90 -40.46 35.42
N ALA A 247 -36.74 -40.34 34.11
CA ALA A 247 -37.24 -41.21 33.06
C ALA A 247 -37.34 -40.40 31.74
N LYS A 248 -36.72 -40.99 30.66
CA LYS A 248 -37.36 -41.51 29.44
C LYS A 248 -38.27 -40.52 28.67
N ALA A 249 -37.98 -40.21 27.43
CA ALA A 249 -38.19 -41.05 26.24
C ALA A 249 -37.83 -40.28 24.96
N GLU A 250 -37.13 -40.94 24.04
CA GLU A 250 -37.20 -40.66 22.62
C GLU A 250 -38.56 -41.08 22.05
N PRO A 251 -38.99 -40.54 20.90
CA PRO A 251 -38.91 -41.35 19.72
C PRO A 251 -38.57 -40.63 18.39
N LYS A 252 -37.96 -41.39 17.53
CA LYS A 252 -37.79 -41.41 16.09
C LYS A 252 -38.97 -40.80 15.28
N ALA A 253 -38.60 -40.11 14.17
CA ALA A 253 -39.20 -40.24 12.83
C ALA A 253 -38.29 -39.52 11.85
N GLU A 254 -37.65 -40.19 10.98
CA GLU A 254 -37.97 -40.61 9.60
C GLU A 254 -37.63 -39.57 8.55
N ALA A 255 -36.79 -40.14 7.69
CA ALA A 255 -36.24 -39.60 6.45
C ALA A 255 -37.32 -39.21 5.42
N LYS A 256 -37.04 -38.16 4.64
CA LYS A 256 -37.45 -38.08 3.22
C LYS A 256 -36.48 -37.21 2.42
N ALA A 257 -35.69 -37.88 1.60
CA ALA A 257 -35.54 -37.75 0.15
C ALA A 257 -35.22 -36.37 -0.47
N GLU A 258 -34.01 -36.30 -1.02
CA GLU A 258 -33.57 -35.34 -2.06
C GLU A 258 -34.46 -35.41 -3.31
N PRO A 259 -34.44 -34.36 -4.13
CA PRO A 259 -34.22 -34.64 -5.54
C PRO A 259 -33.04 -33.84 -6.16
N LYS A 260 -32.26 -34.61 -6.87
CA LYS A 260 -31.17 -34.24 -7.78
C LYS A 260 -31.61 -33.19 -8.80
N ALA A 261 -30.91 -32.02 -8.84
CA ALA A 261 -30.98 -31.11 -9.98
C ALA A 261 -29.77 -31.34 -10.90
N LYS A 262 -30.09 -31.60 -12.15
CA LYS A 262 -29.20 -31.91 -13.28
C LYS A 262 -28.27 -30.77 -13.60
N ALA A 263 -26.98 -31.03 -13.67
CA ALA A 263 -25.97 -30.16 -14.26
C ALA A 263 -26.22 -30.04 -15.78
N LYS A 264 -26.41 -28.79 -16.26
CA LYS A 264 -26.37 -28.46 -17.69
C LYS A 264 -24.92 -28.24 -18.10
N ALA A 265 -24.47 -29.02 -19.04
CA ALA A 265 -23.17 -28.95 -19.70
C ALA A 265 -23.05 -27.65 -20.51
N VAL A 266 -21.93 -26.95 -20.36
CA VAL A 266 -21.54 -25.78 -21.18
C VAL A 266 -20.79 -26.33 -22.42
N PRO A 267 -21.13 -25.95 -23.67
CA PRO A 267 -20.43 -26.40 -24.85
C PRO A 267 -19.06 -25.71 -25.02
N LYS A 268 -18.03 -26.56 -25.26
CA LYS A 268 -16.67 -26.13 -25.63
C LYS A 268 -16.68 -25.40 -26.98
N ALA A 269 -16.29 -24.12 -26.97
CA ALA A 269 -16.00 -23.37 -28.19
C ALA A 269 -14.70 -23.88 -28.84
N LYS A 270 -14.79 -24.29 -30.10
CA LYS A 270 -13.68 -24.68 -30.95
C LYS A 270 -12.78 -23.49 -31.26
N ALA A 271 -11.51 -23.57 -30.92
CA ALA A 271 -10.47 -22.63 -31.34
C ALA A 271 -10.31 -22.70 -32.87
N LYS A 272 -10.53 -21.58 -33.57
CA LYS A 272 -10.17 -21.41 -34.98
C LYS A 272 -8.68 -21.08 -35.07
N ALA A 273 -7.98 -21.89 -35.84
CA ALA A 273 -6.57 -21.74 -36.17
C ALA A 273 -6.35 -20.45 -36.99
N VAL A 274 -5.36 -19.67 -36.58
CA VAL A 274 -4.87 -18.47 -37.30
C VAL A 274 -3.89 -18.93 -38.38
N PRO A 275 -4.03 -18.53 -39.66
CA PRO A 275 -3.09 -18.90 -40.70
C PRO A 275 -1.77 -18.09 -40.57
N LYS A 276 -0.64 -18.79 -40.64
CA LYS A 276 0.71 -18.22 -40.69
C LYS A 276 0.88 -17.37 -41.96
N ALA A 277 1.11 -16.06 -41.77
CA ALA A 277 1.55 -15.16 -42.84
C ALA A 277 2.98 -15.48 -43.24
N LYS A 278 3.20 -15.71 -44.53
CA LYS A 278 4.51 -15.90 -45.16
C LYS A 278 5.30 -14.59 -45.10
N ALA A 279 6.53 -14.66 -44.58
CA ALA A 279 7.50 -13.58 -44.64
C ALA A 279 7.85 -13.28 -46.10
N LYS A 280 7.62 -12.04 -46.54
CA LYS A 280 8.19 -11.51 -47.81
C LYS A 280 9.57 -10.96 -47.49
N ALA A 281 10.53 -11.40 -48.30
CA ALA A 281 11.93 -10.97 -48.29
C ALA A 281 12.07 -9.47 -48.63
N GLU A 282 12.87 -8.77 -47.88
CA GLU A 282 13.33 -7.39 -48.15
C GLU A 282 14.29 -7.34 -49.34
N PRO A 283 14.17 -6.36 -50.24
CA PRO A 283 15.17 -6.17 -51.30
C PRO A 283 16.41 -5.44 -50.76
N LYS A 284 17.59 -6.00 -51.06
CA LYS A 284 18.91 -5.47 -50.73
C LYS A 284 19.10 -4.08 -51.32
N ALA A 285 19.45 -3.09 -50.49
CA ALA A 285 19.86 -1.76 -50.90
C ALA A 285 21.23 -1.81 -51.65
N LYS A 286 21.32 -1.12 -52.80
CA LYS A 286 22.54 -0.91 -53.55
C LYS A 286 23.45 0.12 -52.88
N PRO A 287 24.78 -0.01 -52.91
CA PRO A 287 25.68 0.97 -52.35
C PRO A 287 25.74 2.25 -53.21
N GLN A 288 25.58 3.41 -52.54
CA GLN A 288 25.80 4.72 -53.17
C GLN A 288 27.30 5.01 -53.24
N THR A 289 27.78 5.22 -54.45
CA THR A 289 29.14 5.73 -54.77
C THR A 289 29.23 7.21 -54.35
N ARG A 290 30.21 7.53 -53.51
CA ARG A 290 30.61 8.91 -53.18
C ARG A 290 31.33 9.54 -54.39
N GLY A 291 30.80 10.63 -54.92
CA GLY A 291 31.50 11.52 -55.84
C GLY A 291 32.50 12.44 -55.12
N PRO A 292 33.52 12.96 -55.81
CA PRO A 292 34.63 13.69 -55.21
C PRO A 292 34.24 15.12 -54.83
N ARG A 293 34.76 15.58 -53.66
CA ARG A 293 34.71 16.98 -53.23
C ARG A 293 35.64 17.82 -54.11
N SER A 294 35.14 18.83 -54.77
CA SER A 294 35.93 19.94 -55.32
C SER A 294 36.24 20.95 -54.23
N VAL A 295 37.54 21.29 -54.13
CA VAL A 295 38.08 22.40 -53.35
C VAL A 295 37.86 23.65 -54.18
N GLY A 296 37.41 24.71 -53.57
CA GLY A 296 37.34 26.07 -54.07
C GLY A 296 36.86 26.97 -52.92
#